data_3e7d1f49a358fe8fa165503415ab7028
#
_entry.id   3e7d1f49a358fe8fa165503415ab7028
#
_cell.length_a   1.000
_cell.length_b   1.000
_cell.length_c   1.000
_cell.angle_alpha   90.00
_cell.angle_beta   90.00
_cell.angle_gamma   90.00
#
_symmetry.space_group_name_H-M   'P 1'
#
loop_
_entity.id
_entity.type
_entity.pdbx_description
1 polymer ?
#
loop_
_entity_poly.entity_id
_entity_poly.type
_entity_poly.pdbx_seq_one_letter_code
_entity_poly.pdbx_strand_id
1 'polypeptide(L)'
;MTDSHVLPLTAFATQLRLQQVDLTERWMKAVFHDAELTESDRLTYEQLADHIPNILDEICSVLENQDLDHVESAIERDARLHGKLRWKQGYRIDELVRELDLFRQMLTGAIVEFSEARPYFTRRHEERARHFIDEAVSFVTLTSIREVVNERDRKIDDYTGRLERANHELTLKQRLVGDLYESRMQITRSVVHDLRNFLNVFSMALQLISRAPSKVETALALANRQAADMKTLVDELVEYSVVLGDDSPLVLETFALRELFDELVISCESAIEAKGLRLLTAFDGALDMVVSNRLKLKQVALNLLTNAAKYTKAGQVELSMTAAEDDRWRLRVSDTGVGIGASDRERVFKEFERAADDDVPGAGLGLAIVKELCRVLEGEIRFDSQEGEGTIFEISFPMRLQAVDG
;
A
#
# COMPACT_ATOMS: atom_id res chain seq x y z
N MET A 1 -41.49 -54.12 -48.13
CA MET A 1 -40.36 -53.30 -48.60
C MET A 1 -40.86 -51.86 -48.57
N THR A 2 -40.64 -51.24 -47.45
CA THR A 2 -40.98 -49.83 -47.22
C THR A 2 -39.76 -49.01 -47.55
N ASP A 3 -39.67 -48.43 -48.73
CA ASP A 3 -38.74 -47.37 -49.10
C ASP A 3 -39.08 -46.15 -48.22
N SER A 4 -38.38 -46.02 -47.10
CA SER A 4 -38.32 -44.78 -46.36
C SER A 4 -37.64 -43.79 -47.29
N HIS A 5 -38.40 -42.82 -47.84
CA HIS A 5 -37.86 -41.67 -48.54
C HIS A 5 -37.05 -40.82 -47.57
N VAL A 6 -35.79 -41.20 -47.33
CA VAL A 6 -34.85 -40.34 -46.63
C VAL A 6 -34.69 -39.06 -47.46
N LEU A 7 -34.98 -37.91 -46.86
CA LEU A 7 -34.80 -36.62 -47.51
C LEU A 7 -33.34 -36.45 -47.99
N PRO A 8 -33.09 -35.97 -49.22
CA PRO A 8 -31.74 -35.93 -49.77
C PRO A 8 -30.69 -35.19 -48.88
N LEU A 9 -31.11 -34.14 -48.19
CA LEU A 9 -30.23 -33.44 -47.25
C LEU A 9 -29.93 -34.27 -45.99
N THR A 10 -30.87 -35.03 -45.46
CA THR A 10 -30.68 -35.97 -44.36
C THR A 10 -29.70 -37.10 -44.75
N ALA A 11 -29.77 -37.59 -46.02
CA ALA A 11 -28.81 -38.59 -46.50
C ALA A 11 -27.39 -37.97 -46.60
N PHE A 12 -27.24 -36.73 -46.99
CA PHE A 12 -25.98 -36.03 -47.01
C PHE A 12 -25.43 -35.81 -45.58
N ALA A 13 -26.25 -35.33 -44.65
CA ALA A 13 -25.87 -35.13 -43.23
C ALA A 13 -25.39 -36.49 -42.61
N THR A 14 -26.11 -37.57 -42.87
CA THR A 14 -25.68 -38.91 -42.41
C THR A 14 -24.31 -39.31 -42.97
N GLN A 15 -24.04 -38.98 -44.25
CA GLN A 15 -22.72 -39.24 -44.84
C GLN A 15 -21.64 -38.40 -44.22
N LEU A 16 -21.88 -37.13 -43.96
CA LEU A 16 -20.93 -36.27 -43.25
C LEU A 16 -20.58 -36.82 -41.86
N ARG A 17 -21.58 -37.28 -41.08
CA ARG A 17 -21.33 -37.93 -39.78
C ARG A 17 -20.49 -39.20 -39.90
N LEU A 18 -20.76 -40.04 -40.88
CA LEU A 18 -19.95 -41.24 -41.13
C LEU A 18 -18.51 -40.93 -41.51
N GLN A 19 -18.27 -39.77 -42.13
CA GLN A 19 -16.93 -39.32 -42.54
C GLN A 19 -16.34 -38.29 -41.59
N GLN A 20 -16.91 -38.08 -40.40
CA GLN A 20 -16.50 -37.04 -39.47
C GLN A 20 -15.01 -37.05 -39.16
N VAL A 21 -14.45 -38.22 -38.90
CA VAL A 21 -13.02 -38.38 -38.59
C VAL A 21 -12.14 -37.99 -39.78
N ASP A 22 -12.48 -38.52 -40.98
CA ASP A 22 -11.75 -38.18 -42.22
C ASP A 22 -11.82 -36.70 -42.56
N LEU A 23 -13.00 -36.11 -42.44
CA LEU A 23 -13.23 -34.69 -42.70
C LEU A 23 -12.43 -33.84 -41.69
N THR A 24 -12.45 -34.20 -40.43
CA THR A 24 -11.68 -33.47 -39.40
C THR A 24 -10.17 -33.54 -39.65
N GLU A 25 -9.67 -34.70 -40.06
CA GLU A 25 -8.23 -34.86 -40.43
C GLU A 25 -7.89 -34.06 -41.70
N ARG A 26 -8.74 -34.06 -42.71
CA ARG A 26 -8.54 -33.26 -43.95
C ARG A 26 -8.49 -31.77 -43.63
N TRP A 27 -9.43 -31.31 -42.81
CA TRP A 27 -9.46 -29.91 -42.36
C TRP A 27 -8.21 -29.54 -41.55
N MET A 28 -7.79 -30.35 -40.56
CA MET A 28 -6.58 -30.13 -39.78
C MET A 28 -5.35 -30.02 -40.68
N LYS A 29 -5.21 -30.92 -41.68
CA LYS A 29 -4.12 -30.85 -42.65
C LYS A 29 -4.13 -29.53 -43.40
N ALA A 30 -5.33 -29.04 -43.83
CA ALA A 30 -5.46 -27.77 -44.49
C ALA A 30 -5.03 -26.60 -43.62
N VAL A 31 -5.42 -26.60 -42.33
CA VAL A 31 -5.04 -25.60 -41.34
C VAL A 31 -3.53 -25.59 -41.11
N PHE A 32 -2.89 -26.74 -40.89
CA PHE A 32 -1.43 -26.82 -40.72
C PHE A 32 -0.61 -26.47 -41.96
N HIS A 33 -1.16 -26.54 -43.15
CA HIS A 33 -0.46 -26.17 -44.38
C HIS A 33 -0.75 -24.73 -44.83
N ASP A 34 -1.61 -24.03 -44.11
CA ASP A 34 -1.95 -22.64 -44.44
C ASP A 34 -0.92 -21.67 -43.83
N ALA A 35 -0.18 -20.97 -44.70
CA ALA A 35 0.90 -20.07 -44.29
C ALA A 35 0.42 -18.82 -43.51
N GLU A 36 -0.86 -18.54 -43.52
CA GLU A 36 -1.44 -17.39 -42.78
C GLU A 36 -1.84 -17.76 -41.36
N LEU A 37 -1.83 -19.06 -40.98
CA LEU A 37 -2.20 -19.57 -39.66
C LEU A 37 -0.95 -19.92 -38.85
N THR A 38 -0.31 -18.90 -38.30
CA THR A 38 0.99 -19.04 -37.58
C THR A 38 0.87 -19.65 -36.19
N GLU A 39 -0.22 -19.43 -35.50
CA GLU A 39 -0.43 -19.98 -34.16
C GLU A 39 -0.85 -21.46 -34.18
N SER A 40 -1.39 -21.96 -35.29
CA SER A 40 -1.73 -23.37 -35.44
C SER A 40 -0.51 -24.30 -35.34
N ASP A 41 0.67 -23.86 -35.76
CA ASP A 41 1.92 -24.60 -35.71
C ASP A 41 2.36 -24.97 -34.28
N ARG A 42 1.84 -24.27 -33.29
CA ARG A 42 2.13 -24.50 -31.88
C ARG A 42 1.16 -25.45 -31.19
N LEU A 43 0.09 -25.85 -31.87
CA LEU A 43 -0.97 -26.70 -31.34
C LEU A 43 -0.72 -28.18 -31.66
N THR A 44 -1.15 -29.05 -30.76
CA THR A 44 -1.28 -30.47 -31.05
C THR A 44 -2.52 -30.74 -31.89
N TYR A 45 -2.58 -31.90 -32.57
CA TYR A 45 -3.75 -32.33 -33.32
C TYR A 45 -5.02 -32.33 -32.46
N GLU A 46 -4.93 -32.81 -31.22
CA GLU A 46 -6.06 -32.78 -30.27
C GLU A 46 -6.53 -31.39 -29.92
N GLN A 47 -5.61 -30.47 -29.73
CA GLN A 47 -5.92 -29.07 -29.41
C GLN A 47 -6.53 -28.31 -30.59
N LEU A 48 -6.16 -28.67 -31.81
CA LEU A 48 -6.74 -28.08 -33.01
C LEU A 48 -8.14 -28.63 -33.29
N ALA A 49 -8.30 -29.96 -33.22
CA ALA A 49 -9.57 -30.63 -33.51
C ALA A 49 -10.69 -30.30 -32.53
N ASP A 50 -10.38 -30.18 -31.28
CA ASP A 50 -11.14 -29.99 -30.04
C ASP A 50 -12.68 -29.95 -30.19
N HIS A 51 -13.25 -28.88 -30.76
CA HIS A 51 -14.72 -28.71 -30.91
C HIS A 51 -15.23 -28.81 -32.33
N ILE A 52 -14.39 -29.00 -33.32
CA ILE A 52 -14.80 -29.08 -34.72
C ILE A 52 -15.73 -30.28 -34.99
N PRO A 53 -15.50 -31.47 -34.39
CA PRO A 53 -16.44 -32.55 -34.50
C PRO A 53 -17.85 -32.21 -33.99
N ASN A 54 -17.99 -31.49 -32.90
CA ASN A 54 -19.28 -31.06 -32.37
C ASN A 54 -19.95 -30.05 -33.32
N ILE A 55 -19.21 -29.05 -33.79
CA ILE A 55 -19.69 -28.07 -34.76
C ILE A 55 -20.16 -28.75 -36.05
N LEU A 56 -19.42 -29.78 -36.51
CA LEU A 56 -19.82 -30.56 -37.67
C LEU A 56 -21.14 -31.32 -37.41
N ASP A 57 -21.30 -31.91 -36.21
CA ASP A 57 -22.53 -32.62 -35.87
C ASP A 57 -23.75 -31.68 -35.79
N GLU A 58 -23.57 -30.46 -35.27
CA GLU A 58 -24.63 -29.46 -35.27
C GLU A 58 -24.96 -28.98 -36.68
N ILE A 59 -23.97 -28.81 -37.59
CA ILE A 59 -24.21 -28.50 -39.00
C ILE A 59 -24.98 -29.64 -39.66
N CYS A 60 -24.69 -30.89 -39.36
CA CYS A 60 -25.47 -32.03 -39.82
C CYS A 60 -26.92 -31.96 -39.33
N SER A 61 -27.13 -31.53 -38.09
CA SER A 61 -28.47 -31.35 -37.52
C SER A 61 -29.25 -30.20 -38.23
N VAL A 62 -28.56 -29.10 -38.58
CA VAL A 62 -29.16 -28.03 -39.44
C VAL A 62 -29.59 -28.56 -40.81
N LEU A 63 -28.76 -29.38 -41.45
CA LEU A 63 -29.06 -29.99 -42.73
C LEU A 63 -30.27 -30.94 -42.66
N GLU A 64 -30.40 -31.72 -41.59
CA GLU A 64 -31.50 -32.66 -41.34
C GLU A 64 -32.83 -31.91 -41.11
N ASN A 65 -32.81 -30.90 -40.24
CA ASN A 65 -33.99 -30.13 -39.88
C ASN A 65 -34.34 -29.03 -40.91
N GLN A 66 -33.35 -28.64 -41.71
CA GLN A 66 -33.46 -27.55 -42.70
C GLN A 66 -33.83 -26.20 -42.03
N ASP A 67 -33.36 -26.02 -40.80
CA ASP A 67 -33.65 -24.88 -39.93
C ASP A 67 -32.51 -24.70 -38.94
N LEU A 68 -31.95 -23.50 -38.90
CA LEU A 68 -30.88 -23.14 -37.97
C LEU A 68 -31.44 -22.91 -36.55
N ASP A 69 -32.62 -22.32 -36.43
CA ASP A 69 -33.24 -21.97 -35.15
C ASP A 69 -33.41 -23.18 -34.23
N HIS A 70 -33.61 -24.35 -34.81
CA HIS A 70 -33.80 -25.61 -34.07
C HIS A 70 -32.56 -26.04 -33.28
N VAL A 71 -31.38 -25.67 -33.75
CA VAL A 71 -30.08 -26.06 -33.15
C VAL A 71 -29.27 -24.85 -32.65
N GLU A 72 -29.86 -23.64 -32.72
CA GLU A 72 -29.16 -22.38 -32.43
C GLU A 72 -28.47 -22.40 -31.07
N SER A 73 -29.11 -22.87 -30.01
CA SER A 73 -28.53 -22.89 -28.65
C SER A 73 -27.35 -23.86 -28.50
N ALA A 74 -27.33 -24.96 -29.25
CA ALA A 74 -26.25 -25.94 -29.22
C ALA A 74 -25.03 -25.45 -30.01
N ILE A 75 -25.27 -25.01 -31.26
CA ILE A 75 -24.20 -24.46 -32.12
C ILE A 75 -23.61 -23.18 -31.55
N GLU A 76 -24.41 -22.34 -30.86
CA GLU A 76 -23.94 -21.14 -30.17
C GLU A 76 -22.98 -21.50 -29.03
N ARG A 77 -23.31 -22.51 -28.22
CA ARG A 77 -22.47 -22.97 -27.10
C ARG A 77 -21.11 -23.44 -27.61
N ASP A 78 -21.08 -24.27 -28.65
CA ASP A 78 -19.85 -24.84 -29.18
C ASP A 78 -19.02 -23.77 -29.92
N ALA A 79 -19.66 -22.82 -30.61
CA ALA A 79 -19.00 -21.67 -31.22
C ALA A 79 -18.37 -20.73 -30.17
N ARG A 80 -19.04 -20.46 -29.06
CA ARG A 80 -18.48 -19.68 -27.93
C ARG A 80 -17.28 -20.39 -27.34
N LEU A 81 -17.37 -21.69 -27.12
CA LEU A 81 -16.27 -22.47 -26.56
C LEU A 81 -15.08 -22.49 -27.53
N HIS A 82 -15.30 -22.63 -28.82
CA HIS A 82 -14.28 -22.51 -29.84
C HIS A 82 -13.58 -21.14 -29.81
N GLY A 83 -14.30 -20.04 -29.81
CA GLY A 83 -13.73 -18.70 -29.71
C GLY A 83 -12.91 -18.50 -28.44
N LYS A 84 -13.40 -18.98 -27.29
CA LYS A 84 -12.69 -18.91 -26.01
C LYS A 84 -11.38 -19.71 -26.00
N LEU A 85 -11.36 -20.88 -26.62
CA LEU A 85 -10.16 -21.71 -26.73
C LEU A 85 -9.13 -21.07 -27.66
N ARG A 86 -9.54 -20.59 -28.83
CA ARG A 86 -8.65 -19.89 -29.77
C ARG A 86 -8.05 -18.65 -29.15
N TRP A 87 -8.82 -17.89 -28.35
CA TRP A 87 -8.29 -16.78 -27.56
C TRP A 87 -7.17 -17.23 -26.60
N LYS A 88 -7.40 -18.32 -25.85
CA LYS A 88 -6.38 -18.86 -24.92
C LYS A 88 -5.13 -19.37 -25.63
N GLN A 89 -5.30 -19.88 -26.85
CA GLN A 89 -4.21 -20.38 -27.71
C GLN A 89 -3.46 -19.27 -28.42
N GLY A 90 -3.90 -17.99 -28.29
CA GLY A 90 -3.21 -16.84 -28.86
C GLY A 90 -3.66 -16.46 -30.27
N TYR A 91 -4.71 -17.10 -30.81
CA TYR A 91 -5.21 -16.80 -32.13
C TYR A 91 -5.62 -15.35 -32.29
N ARG A 92 -5.28 -14.79 -33.43
CA ARG A 92 -5.79 -13.51 -33.90
C ARG A 92 -7.16 -13.73 -34.56
N ILE A 93 -7.97 -12.67 -34.65
CA ILE A 93 -9.32 -12.75 -35.26
C ILE A 93 -9.22 -13.17 -36.73
N ASP A 94 -8.24 -12.66 -37.47
CA ASP A 94 -8.01 -13.03 -38.87
C ASP A 94 -7.67 -14.53 -39.02
N GLU A 95 -6.87 -15.10 -38.14
CA GLU A 95 -6.54 -16.54 -38.12
C GLU A 95 -7.79 -17.38 -37.81
N LEU A 96 -8.62 -16.94 -36.84
CA LEU A 96 -9.88 -17.61 -36.51
C LEU A 96 -10.85 -17.62 -37.71
N VAL A 97 -10.98 -16.52 -38.42
CA VAL A 97 -11.80 -16.41 -39.63
C VAL A 97 -11.27 -17.33 -40.72
N ARG A 98 -9.96 -17.34 -40.94
CA ARG A 98 -9.28 -18.18 -41.94
C ARG A 98 -9.48 -19.66 -41.67
N GLU A 99 -9.33 -20.07 -40.40
CA GLU A 99 -9.55 -21.45 -39.95
C GLU A 99 -10.96 -21.94 -40.28
N LEU A 100 -12.00 -21.14 -39.95
CA LEU A 100 -13.39 -21.49 -40.21
C LEU A 100 -13.76 -21.38 -41.70
N ASP A 101 -13.05 -20.55 -42.46
CA ASP A 101 -13.21 -20.52 -43.90
C ASP A 101 -12.67 -21.80 -44.59
N LEU A 102 -11.54 -22.32 -44.15
CA LEU A 102 -11.02 -23.61 -44.55
C LEU A 102 -12.02 -24.74 -44.24
N PHE A 103 -12.67 -24.66 -43.07
CA PHE A 103 -13.73 -25.61 -42.70
C PHE A 103 -14.92 -25.53 -43.64
N ARG A 104 -15.38 -24.33 -44.00
CA ARG A 104 -16.44 -24.09 -44.99
C ARG A 104 -16.07 -24.66 -46.36
N GLN A 105 -14.85 -24.41 -46.82
CA GLN A 105 -14.36 -24.91 -48.13
C GLN A 105 -14.37 -26.43 -48.17
N MET A 106 -13.93 -27.09 -47.08
CA MET A 106 -13.97 -28.56 -46.99
C MET A 106 -15.40 -29.10 -47.06
N LEU A 107 -16.35 -28.51 -46.30
CA LEU A 107 -17.76 -28.93 -46.35
C LEU A 107 -18.40 -28.71 -47.74
N THR A 108 -18.03 -27.61 -48.39
CA THR A 108 -18.47 -27.33 -49.77
C THR A 108 -17.92 -28.36 -50.76
N GLY A 109 -16.68 -28.78 -50.60
CA GLY A 109 -16.08 -29.90 -51.35
C GLY A 109 -16.83 -31.21 -51.17
N ALA A 110 -17.22 -31.52 -49.90
CA ALA A 110 -17.99 -32.72 -49.58
C ALA A 110 -19.37 -32.72 -50.25
N ILE A 111 -20.02 -31.56 -50.48
CA ILE A 111 -21.27 -31.46 -51.25
C ILE A 111 -21.03 -31.96 -52.68
N VAL A 112 -19.98 -31.53 -53.35
CA VAL A 112 -19.64 -31.91 -54.72
C VAL A 112 -19.35 -33.41 -54.84
N GLU A 113 -18.47 -33.93 -53.93
CA GLU A 113 -18.14 -35.37 -53.86
C GLU A 113 -19.44 -36.23 -53.68
N PHE A 114 -20.35 -35.76 -52.83
CA PHE A 114 -21.61 -36.47 -52.58
C PHE A 114 -22.56 -36.44 -53.78
N SER A 115 -22.66 -35.30 -54.47
CA SER A 115 -23.49 -35.10 -55.63
C SER A 115 -23.02 -35.97 -56.83
N GLU A 116 -21.71 -35.97 -57.11
CA GLU A 116 -21.14 -36.82 -58.19
C GLU A 116 -21.39 -38.30 -57.97
N ALA A 117 -21.39 -38.78 -56.74
CA ALA A 117 -21.63 -40.19 -56.40
C ALA A 117 -23.12 -40.57 -56.38
N ARG A 118 -24.06 -39.64 -56.40
CA ARG A 118 -25.50 -39.87 -56.18
C ARG A 118 -26.40 -39.07 -57.10
N PRO A 119 -26.87 -39.63 -58.23
CA PRO A 119 -27.68 -38.91 -59.23
C PRO A 119 -29.00 -38.36 -58.69
N TYR A 120 -29.51 -38.84 -57.55
CA TYR A 120 -30.73 -38.29 -56.94
C TYR A 120 -30.49 -37.00 -56.18
N PHE A 121 -29.24 -36.66 -55.89
CA PHE A 121 -28.87 -35.41 -55.29
C PHE A 121 -28.67 -34.34 -56.36
N THR A 122 -29.72 -33.64 -56.66
CA THR A 122 -29.77 -32.70 -57.74
C THR A 122 -29.13 -31.33 -57.40
N ARG A 123 -28.83 -30.52 -58.42
CA ARG A 123 -28.30 -29.17 -58.24
C ARG A 123 -29.10 -28.33 -57.22
N ARG A 124 -30.42 -28.50 -57.17
CA ARG A 124 -31.26 -27.81 -56.17
C ARG A 124 -30.92 -28.26 -54.72
N HIS A 125 -30.61 -29.51 -54.52
CA HIS A 125 -30.18 -30.03 -53.22
C HIS A 125 -28.78 -29.52 -52.85
N GLU A 126 -27.87 -29.40 -53.82
CA GLU A 126 -26.54 -28.82 -53.61
C GLU A 126 -26.66 -27.36 -53.16
N GLU A 127 -27.44 -26.53 -53.85
CA GLU A 127 -27.67 -25.13 -53.56
C GLU A 127 -28.27 -24.96 -52.14
N ARG A 128 -29.21 -25.82 -51.75
CA ARG A 128 -29.78 -25.80 -50.37
C ARG A 128 -28.76 -26.25 -49.32
N ALA A 129 -28.01 -27.32 -49.57
CA ALA A 129 -26.98 -27.78 -48.65
C ALA A 129 -25.95 -26.69 -48.44
N ARG A 130 -25.48 -26.05 -49.50
CA ARG A 130 -24.57 -24.91 -49.46
C ARG A 130 -25.11 -23.76 -48.64
N HIS A 131 -26.37 -23.40 -48.86
CA HIS A 131 -27.02 -22.32 -48.11
C HIS A 131 -27.00 -22.58 -46.61
N PHE A 132 -27.40 -23.76 -46.13
CA PHE A 132 -27.42 -24.09 -44.72
C PHE A 132 -26.00 -24.20 -44.12
N ILE A 133 -25.02 -24.72 -44.85
CA ILE A 133 -23.63 -24.75 -44.43
C ILE A 133 -23.08 -23.31 -44.29
N ASP A 134 -23.31 -22.46 -45.28
CA ASP A 134 -22.84 -21.07 -45.25
C ASP A 134 -23.46 -20.29 -44.10
N GLU A 135 -24.75 -20.48 -43.84
CA GLU A 135 -25.47 -19.87 -42.74
C GLU A 135 -24.91 -20.35 -41.38
N ALA A 136 -24.78 -21.65 -41.16
CA ALA A 136 -24.27 -22.24 -39.93
C ALA A 136 -22.82 -21.84 -39.68
N VAL A 137 -21.91 -21.95 -40.66
CA VAL A 137 -20.50 -21.58 -40.49
C VAL A 137 -20.36 -20.08 -40.27
N SER A 138 -21.20 -19.24 -40.93
CA SER A 138 -21.20 -17.78 -40.65
C SER A 138 -21.64 -17.48 -39.23
N PHE A 139 -22.66 -18.16 -38.72
CA PHE A 139 -23.11 -18.05 -37.35
C PHE A 139 -21.99 -18.47 -36.34
N VAL A 140 -21.34 -19.60 -36.59
CA VAL A 140 -20.19 -20.06 -35.76
C VAL A 140 -19.09 -19.02 -35.79
N THR A 141 -18.73 -18.50 -36.94
CA THR A 141 -17.66 -17.49 -37.11
C THR A 141 -17.95 -16.23 -36.31
N LEU A 142 -19.15 -15.64 -36.49
CA LEU A 142 -19.54 -14.43 -35.77
C LEU A 142 -19.59 -14.62 -34.25
N THR A 143 -20.11 -15.77 -33.80
CA THR A 143 -20.23 -16.09 -32.40
C THR A 143 -18.85 -16.32 -31.77
N SER A 144 -17.95 -17.04 -32.46
CA SER A 144 -16.57 -17.24 -32.02
C SER A 144 -15.79 -15.94 -31.94
N ILE A 145 -15.92 -15.04 -32.94
CA ILE A 145 -15.30 -13.70 -32.91
C ILE A 145 -15.83 -12.88 -31.73
N ARG A 146 -17.14 -12.90 -31.50
CA ARG A 146 -17.75 -12.19 -30.37
C ARG A 146 -17.16 -12.64 -29.03
N GLU A 147 -16.96 -13.94 -28.87
CA GLU A 147 -16.37 -14.47 -27.64
C GLU A 147 -14.89 -14.08 -27.49
N VAL A 148 -14.09 -14.09 -28.56
CA VAL A 148 -12.70 -13.59 -28.56
C VAL A 148 -12.65 -12.11 -28.13
N VAL A 149 -13.55 -11.30 -28.66
CA VAL A 149 -13.65 -9.87 -28.29
C VAL A 149 -14.03 -9.72 -26.83
N ASN A 150 -15.02 -10.49 -26.34
CA ASN A 150 -15.44 -10.45 -24.94
C ASN A 150 -14.30 -10.85 -23.98
N GLU A 151 -13.55 -11.90 -24.28
CA GLU A 151 -12.41 -12.33 -23.46
C GLU A 151 -11.29 -11.28 -23.46
N ARG A 152 -11.03 -10.64 -24.60
CA ARG A 152 -10.08 -9.53 -24.69
C ARG A 152 -10.51 -8.34 -23.82
N ASP A 153 -11.78 -7.94 -23.91
CA ASP A 153 -12.31 -6.79 -23.19
C ASP A 153 -12.28 -7.05 -21.66
N ARG A 154 -12.68 -8.25 -21.21
CA ARG A 154 -12.54 -8.68 -19.81
C ARG A 154 -11.10 -8.56 -19.31
N LYS A 155 -10.12 -8.95 -20.14
CA LYS A 155 -8.70 -8.87 -19.78
C LYS A 155 -8.22 -7.42 -19.70
N ILE A 156 -8.69 -6.56 -20.59
CA ILE A 156 -8.40 -5.11 -20.55
C ILE A 156 -8.97 -4.50 -19.27
N ASP A 157 -10.21 -4.80 -18.91
CA ASP A 157 -10.85 -4.28 -17.70
C ASP A 157 -10.11 -4.72 -16.43
N ASP A 158 -9.68 -5.99 -16.35
CA ASP A 158 -8.87 -6.48 -15.22
C ASP A 158 -7.53 -5.74 -15.10
N TYR A 159 -6.82 -5.56 -16.23
CA TYR A 159 -5.55 -4.81 -16.24
C TYR A 159 -5.74 -3.34 -15.88
N THR A 160 -6.78 -2.71 -16.41
CA THR A 160 -7.09 -1.29 -16.12
C THR A 160 -7.38 -1.12 -14.62
N GLY A 161 -8.21 -1.99 -14.05
CA GLY A 161 -8.53 -1.93 -12.63
C GLY A 161 -7.33 -2.22 -11.70
N ARG A 162 -6.38 -3.06 -12.14
CA ARG A 162 -5.12 -3.28 -11.40
C ARG A 162 -4.20 -2.04 -11.48
N LEU A 163 -4.11 -1.44 -12.66
CA LEU A 163 -3.29 -0.25 -12.89
C LEU A 163 -3.80 0.95 -12.09
N GLU A 164 -5.11 1.16 -12.04
CA GLU A 164 -5.74 2.22 -11.25
C GLU A 164 -5.45 2.07 -9.76
N ARG A 165 -5.56 0.83 -9.22
CA ARG A 165 -5.24 0.55 -7.81
C ARG A 165 -3.78 0.81 -7.50
N ALA A 166 -2.86 0.33 -8.35
CA ALA A 166 -1.42 0.55 -8.19
C ALA A 166 -1.06 2.04 -8.27
N ASN A 167 -1.68 2.79 -9.18
CA ASN A 167 -1.48 4.23 -9.32
C ASN A 167 -2.01 5.02 -8.11
N HIS A 168 -3.15 4.61 -7.56
CA HIS A 168 -3.69 5.22 -6.35
C HIS A 168 -2.76 4.99 -5.14
N GLU A 169 -2.28 3.76 -4.95
CA GLU A 169 -1.33 3.41 -3.88
C GLU A 169 -0.02 4.20 -4.02
N LEU A 170 0.52 4.30 -5.24
CA LEU A 170 1.73 5.08 -5.52
C LEU A 170 1.55 6.56 -5.18
N THR A 171 0.40 7.13 -5.54
CA THR A 171 0.07 8.53 -5.26
C THR A 171 0.01 8.80 -3.75
N LEU A 172 -0.58 7.87 -2.97
CA LEU A 172 -0.62 7.99 -1.51
C LEU A 172 0.79 7.93 -0.91
N LYS A 173 1.62 6.99 -1.36
CA LYS A 173 3.02 6.88 -0.91
C LYS A 173 3.84 8.14 -1.26
N GLN A 174 3.65 8.70 -2.46
CA GLN A 174 4.33 9.93 -2.87
C GLN A 174 3.94 11.13 -1.99
N ARG A 175 2.66 11.26 -1.64
CA ARG A 175 2.21 12.33 -0.72
C ARG A 175 2.85 12.17 0.65
N LEU A 176 2.82 10.96 1.22
CA LEU A 176 3.43 10.67 2.52
C LEU A 176 4.93 11.01 2.53
N VAL A 177 5.66 10.63 1.48
CA VAL A 177 7.09 10.98 1.33
C VAL A 177 7.28 12.49 1.19
N GLY A 178 6.39 13.16 0.45
CA GLY A 178 6.40 14.61 0.31
C GLY A 178 6.22 15.33 1.65
N ASP A 179 5.22 14.94 2.42
CA ASP A 179 4.92 15.50 3.74
C ASP A 179 6.10 15.30 4.71
N LEU A 180 6.70 14.08 4.68
CA LEU A 180 7.88 13.76 5.49
C LEU A 180 9.10 14.60 5.10
N TYR A 181 9.32 14.81 3.80
CA TYR A 181 10.41 15.63 3.29
C TYR A 181 10.22 17.11 3.65
N GLU A 182 8.99 17.62 3.56
CA GLU A 182 8.66 19.01 3.92
C GLU A 182 8.87 19.25 5.41
N SER A 183 8.45 18.33 6.27
CA SER A 183 8.72 18.37 7.71
C SER A 183 10.23 18.39 7.99
N ARG A 184 11.01 17.50 7.39
CA ARG A 184 12.48 17.48 7.55
C ARG A 184 13.15 18.77 7.08
N MET A 185 12.68 19.36 5.99
CA MET A 185 13.21 20.64 5.47
C MET A 185 12.87 21.81 6.39
N GLN A 186 11.70 21.79 7.02
CA GLN A 186 11.31 22.79 8.00
C GLN A 186 12.22 22.74 9.24
N ILE A 187 12.49 21.52 9.74
CA ILE A 187 13.46 21.26 10.82
C ILE A 187 14.83 21.85 10.46
N THR A 188 15.35 21.48 9.30
CA THR A 188 16.67 21.96 8.86
C THR A 188 16.75 23.49 8.80
N ARG A 189 15.69 24.15 8.29
CA ARG A 189 15.64 25.61 8.22
C ARG A 189 15.64 26.26 9.60
N SER A 190 14.88 25.71 10.56
CA SER A 190 14.82 26.24 11.93
C SER A 190 16.18 26.11 12.62
N VAL A 191 16.81 24.93 12.55
CA VAL A 191 18.15 24.70 13.11
C VAL A 191 19.20 25.66 12.54
N VAL A 192 19.22 25.81 11.21
CA VAL A 192 20.18 26.73 10.54
C VAL A 192 19.92 28.17 10.96
N HIS A 193 18.65 28.56 11.15
CA HIS A 193 18.29 29.89 11.62
C HIS A 193 18.84 30.12 13.05
N ASP A 194 18.62 29.19 13.97
CA ASP A 194 19.02 29.32 15.35
C ASP A 194 20.55 29.29 15.51
N LEU A 195 21.23 28.40 14.80
CA LEU A 195 22.70 28.39 14.75
C LEU A 195 23.24 29.73 14.22
N ARG A 196 22.62 30.32 13.22
CA ARG A 196 23.03 31.64 12.70
C ARG A 196 22.86 32.73 13.76
N ASN A 197 21.74 32.71 14.50
CA ASN A 197 21.49 33.68 15.57
C ASN A 197 22.53 33.55 16.69
N PHE A 198 22.85 32.33 17.14
CA PHE A 198 23.90 32.12 18.14
C PHE A 198 25.27 32.60 17.66
N LEU A 199 25.65 32.30 16.43
CA LEU A 199 26.91 32.78 15.83
C LEU A 199 26.97 34.32 15.72
N ASN A 200 25.86 34.97 15.38
CA ASN A 200 25.80 36.44 15.30
C ASN A 200 26.00 37.08 16.68
N VAL A 201 25.30 36.60 17.72
CA VAL A 201 25.43 37.11 19.08
C VAL A 201 26.83 36.80 19.64
N PHE A 202 27.39 35.63 19.39
CA PHE A 202 28.74 35.27 19.75
C PHE A 202 29.78 36.20 19.10
N SER A 203 29.62 36.46 17.77
CA SER A 203 30.49 37.37 17.04
C SER A 203 30.40 38.83 17.59
N MET A 204 29.18 39.28 17.95
CA MET A 204 29.00 40.58 18.59
C MET A 204 29.69 40.66 19.96
N ALA A 205 29.59 39.60 20.77
CA ALA A 205 30.29 39.53 22.05
C ALA A 205 31.83 39.61 21.90
N LEU A 206 32.39 38.92 20.91
CA LEU A 206 33.83 38.98 20.61
C LEU A 206 34.26 40.39 20.12
N GLN A 207 33.41 41.09 19.32
CA GLN A 207 33.66 42.43 18.88
C GLN A 207 33.63 43.43 20.07
N LEU A 208 32.72 43.23 21.03
CA LEU A 208 32.67 44.04 22.25
C LEU A 208 33.93 43.89 23.09
N ILE A 209 34.50 42.67 23.22
CA ILE A 209 35.75 42.45 23.90
C ILE A 209 36.89 43.25 23.28
N SER A 210 36.95 43.33 21.94
CA SER A 210 38.02 44.03 21.24
C SER A 210 37.87 45.54 21.23
N ARG A 211 36.62 46.09 21.28
CA ARG A 211 36.36 47.54 21.13
C ARG A 211 36.07 48.31 22.42
N ALA A 212 35.69 47.58 23.50
CA ALA A 212 35.31 48.19 24.77
C ALA A 212 35.89 47.46 25.97
N PRO A 213 37.13 47.72 26.33
CA PRO A 213 37.80 47.03 27.45
C PRO A 213 37.04 47.07 28.77
N SER A 214 36.25 48.11 29.01
CA SER A 214 35.41 48.25 30.20
C SER A 214 34.20 47.31 30.25
N LYS A 215 33.86 46.63 29.12
CA LYS A 215 32.71 45.72 29.01
C LYS A 215 33.15 44.23 28.79
N VAL A 216 34.43 43.92 28.94
CA VAL A 216 34.96 42.58 28.68
C VAL A 216 34.25 41.50 29.49
N GLU A 217 33.99 41.77 30.76
CA GLU A 217 33.34 40.80 31.66
C GLU A 217 31.90 40.47 31.22
N THR A 218 31.14 41.50 30.83
CA THR A 218 29.79 41.36 30.32
C THR A 218 29.76 40.63 28.96
N ALA A 219 30.73 40.97 28.09
CA ALA A 219 30.84 40.30 26.78
C ALA A 219 31.27 38.86 26.88
N LEU A 220 32.16 38.52 27.84
CA LEU A 220 32.58 37.16 28.11
C LEU A 220 31.44 36.30 28.69
N ALA A 221 30.64 36.90 29.61
CA ALA A 221 29.46 36.24 30.16
C ALA A 221 28.42 35.95 29.05
N LEU A 222 28.21 36.89 28.12
CA LEU A 222 27.33 36.70 26.98
C LEU A 222 27.83 35.63 26.02
N ALA A 223 29.14 35.63 25.69
CA ALA A 223 29.75 34.62 24.84
C ALA A 223 29.63 33.20 25.45
N ASN A 224 29.92 33.06 26.76
CA ASN A 224 29.79 31.80 27.45
C ASN A 224 28.35 31.29 27.50
N ARG A 225 27.36 32.18 27.68
CA ARG A 225 25.93 31.83 27.60
C ARG A 225 25.59 31.29 26.22
N GLN A 226 25.97 32.02 25.14
CA GLN A 226 25.68 31.60 23.77
C GLN A 226 26.36 30.24 23.41
N ALA A 227 27.57 30.00 23.89
CA ALA A 227 28.26 28.73 23.72
C ALA A 227 27.54 27.57 24.44
N ALA A 228 26.99 27.83 25.62
CA ALA A 228 26.19 26.85 26.38
C ALA A 228 24.86 26.56 25.67
N ASP A 229 24.15 27.60 25.18
CA ASP A 229 22.90 27.48 24.48
C ASP A 229 23.08 26.70 23.15
N MET A 230 24.15 26.99 22.39
CA MET A 230 24.51 26.27 21.17
C MET A 230 24.83 24.80 21.43
N LYS A 231 25.57 24.51 22.55
CA LYS A 231 25.82 23.14 22.94
C LYS A 231 24.52 22.40 23.23
N THR A 232 23.61 23.01 23.99
CA THR A 232 22.30 22.42 24.29
C THR A 232 21.51 22.11 23.02
N LEU A 233 21.48 23.04 22.03
CA LEU A 233 20.83 22.81 20.75
C LEU A 233 21.42 21.61 20.01
N VAL A 234 22.76 21.51 19.95
CA VAL A 234 23.45 20.40 19.28
C VAL A 234 23.14 19.08 19.98
N ASP A 235 23.17 19.05 21.31
CA ASP A 235 22.89 17.86 22.12
C ASP A 235 21.42 17.40 21.88
N GLU A 236 20.44 18.33 21.89
CA GLU A 236 19.02 18.06 21.58
C GLU A 236 18.82 17.54 20.14
N LEU A 237 19.59 18.05 19.16
CA LEU A 237 19.54 17.58 17.78
C LEU A 237 20.10 16.16 17.61
N VAL A 238 21.21 15.86 18.26
CA VAL A 238 21.81 14.53 18.25
C VAL A 238 20.83 13.54 18.86
N GLU A 239 20.24 13.89 20.01
CA GLU A 239 19.25 13.07 20.71
C GLU A 239 18.02 12.80 19.82
N TYR A 240 17.49 13.86 19.19
CA TYR A 240 16.36 13.75 18.27
C TYR A 240 16.69 12.88 17.05
N SER A 241 17.89 13.03 16.47
CA SER A 241 18.35 12.22 15.34
C SER A 241 18.46 10.73 15.69
N VAL A 242 18.94 10.41 16.90
CA VAL A 242 19.00 9.02 17.38
C VAL A 242 17.60 8.44 17.57
N VAL A 243 16.67 9.20 18.15
CA VAL A 243 15.28 8.74 18.35
C VAL A 243 14.56 8.46 17.03
N LEU A 244 14.77 9.29 16.01
CA LEU A 244 14.15 9.11 14.69
C LEU A 244 14.85 8.09 13.78
N GLY A 245 16.15 7.88 13.97
CA GLY A 245 16.96 7.00 13.13
C GLY A 245 17.19 5.60 13.70
N ASP A 246 16.67 5.34 14.89
CA ASP A 246 16.89 4.07 15.60
C ASP A 246 15.84 3.03 15.18
N ASP A 247 16.07 2.43 13.98
CA ASP A 247 15.35 1.22 13.53
C ASP A 247 15.85 -0.05 14.26
N SER A 248 16.73 0.09 15.27
CA SER A 248 17.23 -1.03 16.05
C SER A 248 16.13 -1.63 16.92
N PRO A 249 16.09 -2.95 17.09
CA PRO A 249 15.11 -3.58 17.95
C PRO A 249 15.20 -3.02 19.37
N LEU A 250 14.05 -2.73 19.96
CA LEU A 250 13.95 -2.16 21.30
C LEU A 250 14.60 -3.13 22.31
N VAL A 251 15.65 -2.70 22.97
CA VAL A 251 16.24 -3.49 24.05
C VAL A 251 15.35 -3.38 25.28
N LEU A 252 14.60 -4.43 25.56
CA LEU A 252 13.73 -4.53 26.72
C LEU A 252 14.51 -5.18 27.90
N GLU A 253 14.36 -4.60 29.07
CA GLU A 253 14.93 -5.13 30.31
C GLU A 253 13.88 -5.12 31.42
N THR A 254 14.06 -6.01 32.41
CA THR A 254 13.22 -6.06 33.60
C THR A 254 13.93 -5.31 34.71
N PHE A 255 13.30 -4.27 35.25
CA PHE A 255 13.89 -3.46 36.31
C PHE A 255 12.81 -2.92 37.27
N ALA A 256 13.25 -2.54 38.46
CA ALA A 256 12.38 -1.92 39.47
C ALA A 256 12.14 -0.44 39.12
N LEU A 257 10.89 -0.03 39.00
CA LEU A 257 10.53 1.38 38.76
C LEU A 257 11.02 2.30 39.85
N ARG A 258 11.13 1.80 41.08
CA ARG A 258 11.69 2.54 42.19
C ARG A 258 13.14 3.00 41.97
N GLU A 259 13.97 2.15 41.36
CA GLU A 259 15.37 2.51 41.04
C GLU A 259 15.44 3.63 40.02
N LEU A 260 14.58 3.57 38.98
CA LEU A 260 14.47 4.64 37.98
C LEU A 260 13.99 5.95 38.62
N PHE A 261 12.99 5.86 39.50
CA PHE A 261 12.46 7.03 40.21
C PHE A 261 13.52 7.72 41.05
N ASP A 262 14.25 6.95 41.90
CA ASP A 262 15.29 7.47 42.76
C ASP A 262 16.44 8.09 41.95
N GLU A 263 16.83 7.48 40.83
CA GLU A 263 17.80 8.04 39.89
C GLU A 263 17.38 9.38 39.30
N LEU A 264 16.07 9.52 38.89
CA LEU A 264 15.51 10.76 38.37
C LEU A 264 15.53 11.88 39.43
N VAL A 265 15.14 11.55 40.66
CA VAL A 265 15.16 12.49 41.77
C VAL A 265 16.58 13.02 42.01
N ILE A 266 17.56 12.12 42.16
CA ILE A 266 18.97 12.50 42.36
C ILE A 266 19.48 13.37 41.19
N SER A 267 19.11 13.04 39.96
CA SER A 267 19.57 13.77 38.78
C SER A 267 19.02 15.20 38.65
N CYS A 268 17.82 15.46 39.19
CA CYS A 268 17.13 16.73 38.97
C CYS A 268 17.06 17.61 40.21
N GLU A 269 17.14 17.05 41.45
CA GLU A 269 16.96 17.77 42.70
C GLU A 269 17.89 19.00 42.80
N SER A 270 19.20 18.79 42.66
CA SER A 270 20.20 19.87 42.75
C SER A 270 19.97 21.00 41.73
N ALA A 271 19.58 20.65 40.51
CA ALA A 271 19.32 21.63 39.47
C ALA A 271 18.01 22.44 39.69
N ILE A 272 16.98 21.80 40.24
CA ILE A 272 15.70 22.42 40.58
C ILE A 272 15.89 23.34 41.79
N GLU A 273 16.57 22.88 42.85
CA GLU A 273 16.85 23.65 44.07
C GLU A 273 17.78 24.84 43.82
N ALA A 274 18.78 24.68 42.93
CA ALA A 274 19.65 25.80 42.52
C ALA A 274 18.90 26.97 41.86
N LYS A 275 17.69 26.72 41.32
CA LYS A 275 16.78 27.73 40.82
C LYS A 275 15.84 28.29 41.88
N GLY A 276 15.92 27.84 43.12
CA GLY A 276 15.03 28.23 44.22
C GLY A 276 13.65 27.60 44.15
N LEU A 277 13.49 26.54 43.37
CA LEU A 277 12.25 25.76 43.22
C LEU A 277 12.25 24.59 44.20
N ARG A 278 11.04 24.13 44.59
CA ARG A 278 10.89 22.92 45.42
C ARG A 278 10.60 21.72 44.52
N LEU A 279 11.32 20.62 44.77
CA LEU A 279 10.96 19.33 44.14
C LEU A 279 10.08 18.53 45.13
N LEU A 280 8.87 18.21 44.68
CA LEU A 280 7.98 17.30 45.40
C LEU A 280 8.00 15.93 44.71
N THR A 281 8.04 14.86 45.49
CA THR A 281 8.13 13.50 44.94
C THR A 281 7.11 12.59 45.59
N ALA A 282 6.46 11.75 44.78
CA ALA A 282 5.52 10.73 45.25
C ALA A 282 5.70 9.44 44.45
N PHE A 283 5.87 8.34 45.15
CA PHE A 283 6.01 7.02 44.54
C PHE A 283 5.02 6.04 45.20
N ASP A 284 4.24 5.37 44.38
CA ASP A 284 3.30 4.35 44.84
C ASP A 284 4.05 3.05 45.13
N GLY A 285 4.02 2.62 46.40
CA GLY A 285 4.67 1.39 46.85
C GLY A 285 4.08 0.09 46.25
N ALA A 286 2.96 0.17 45.53
CA ALA A 286 2.40 -0.97 44.80
C ALA A 286 3.14 -1.22 43.46
N LEU A 287 3.91 -0.25 42.96
CA LEU A 287 4.73 -0.42 41.74
C LEU A 287 6.00 -1.23 42.07
N ASP A 288 6.22 -2.28 41.28
CA ASP A 288 7.38 -3.18 41.45
C ASP A 288 8.20 -3.23 40.15
N MET A 289 8.22 -4.34 39.48
CA MET A 289 9.01 -4.60 38.28
C MET A 289 8.26 -4.28 37.02
N VAL A 290 8.94 -3.68 36.06
CA VAL A 290 8.41 -3.44 34.71
C VAL A 290 9.33 -4.05 33.66
N VAL A 291 8.78 -4.39 32.52
CA VAL A 291 9.54 -4.79 31.33
C VAL A 291 9.42 -3.67 30.30
N SER A 292 10.48 -2.94 30.09
CA SER A 292 10.51 -1.80 29.18
C SER A 292 11.94 -1.42 28.78
N ASN A 293 12.12 -0.36 28.00
CA ASN A 293 13.42 0.23 27.75
C ASN A 293 13.68 1.33 28.79
N ARG A 294 14.53 1.01 29.78
CA ARG A 294 14.85 1.91 30.92
C ARG A 294 15.43 3.24 30.48
N LEU A 295 16.33 3.21 29.47
CA LEU A 295 17.00 4.41 29.00
C LEU A 295 15.98 5.38 28.33
N LYS A 296 15.09 4.86 27.48
CA LYS A 296 14.06 5.68 26.83
C LYS A 296 13.03 6.21 27.83
N LEU A 297 12.64 5.43 28.84
CA LEU A 297 11.77 5.91 29.93
C LEU A 297 12.45 7.01 30.77
N LYS A 298 13.72 6.84 31.09
CA LYS A 298 14.51 7.89 31.77
C LYS A 298 14.55 9.18 30.97
N GLN A 299 14.74 9.09 29.66
CA GLN A 299 14.78 10.22 28.74
C GLN A 299 13.45 10.96 28.69
N VAL A 300 12.30 10.25 28.62
CA VAL A 300 10.95 10.86 28.71
C VAL A 300 10.81 11.66 30.00
N ALA A 301 11.16 11.05 31.15
CA ALA A 301 11.01 11.72 32.45
C ALA A 301 11.94 12.94 32.59
N LEU A 302 13.19 12.82 32.15
CA LEU A 302 14.15 13.93 32.18
C LEU A 302 13.73 15.09 31.31
N ASN A 303 13.20 14.84 30.09
CA ASN A 303 12.71 15.90 29.22
C ASN A 303 11.52 16.64 29.82
N LEU A 304 10.62 15.96 30.51
CA LEU A 304 9.50 16.61 31.21
C LEU A 304 9.97 17.40 32.42
N LEU A 305 10.86 16.83 33.25
CA LEU A 305 11.39 17.50 34.46
C LEU A 305 12.24 18.73 34.12
N THR A 306 13.09 18.63 33.11
CA THR A 306 13.89 19.78 32.64
C THR A 306 13.01 20.89 32.08
N ASN A 307 11.95 20.54 31.33
CA ASN A 307 10.94 21.52 30.87
C ASN A 307 10.21 22.18 32.05
N ALA A 308 9.73 21.40 33.00
CA ALA A 308 9.09 21.91 34.22
C ALA A 308 9.99 22.90 34.98
N ALA A 309 11.24 22.53 35.21
CA ALA A 309 12.23 23.40 35.85
C ALA A 309 12.61 24.63 35.00
N LYS A 310 12.52 24.55 33.69
CA LYS A 310 12.85 25.63 32.75
C LYS A 310 11.75 26.70 32.71
N TYR A 311 10.49 26.30 32.70
CA TYR A 311 9.36 27.19 32.56
C TYR A 311 8.75 27.65 33.91
N THR A 312 9.29 27.17 35.04
CA THR A 312 8.87 27.62 36.37
C THR A 312 9.90 28.62 36.90
N LYS A 313 9.44 29.86 37.13
CA LYS A 313 10.30 30.93 37.72
C LYS A 313 10.30 30.92 39.25
N ALA A 314 9.21 30.54 39.87
CA ALA A 314 9.08 30.38 41.33
C ALA A 314 7.98 29.35 41.64
N GLY A 315 8.11 28.60 42.71
CA GLY A 315 7.11 27.60 43.11
C GLY A 315 7.70 26.20 43.22
N GLN A 316 7.07 25.24 42.53
CA GLN A 316 7.44 23.82 42.68
C GLN A 316 7.31 23.03 41.39
N VAL A 317 8.07 21.93 41.34
CA VAL A 317 7.97 20.87 40.37
C VAL A 317 7.61 19.58 41.13
N GLU A 318 6.70 18.79 40.63
CA GLU A 318 6.29 17.52 41.22
C GLU A 318 6.55 16.37 40.25
N LEU A 319 7.18 15.31 40.73
CA LEU A 319 7.36 14.04 40.06
C LEU A 319 6.60 12.96 40.82
N SER A 320 5.67 12.27 40.13
CA SER A 320 5.03 11.12 40.72
C SER A 320 4.95 9.92 39.77
N MET A 321 5.04 8.72 40.34
CA MET A 321 4.80 7.46 39.67
C MET A 321 3.76 6.66 40.45
N THR A 322 2.65 6.30 39.82
CA THR A 322 1.52 5.61 40.46
C THR A 322 1.05 4.43 39.60
N ALA A 323 0.47 3.42 40.26
CA ALA A 323 -0.22 2.36 39.54
C ALA A 323 -1.46 2.92 38.83
N ALA A 324 -1.80 2.34 37.67
CA ALA A 324 -2.98 2.66 36.91
C ALA A 324 -3.79 1.37 36.64
N GLU A 325 -4.98 1.51 36.09
CA GLU A 325 -5.81 0.38 35.67
C GLU A 325 -5.18 -0.34 34.46
N ASP A 326 -5.67 -1.52 34.11
CA ASP A 326 -5.32 -2.28 32.90
C ASP A 326 -3.82 -2.66 32.77
N ASP A 327 -3.19 -3.07 33.86
CA ASP A 327 -1.77 -3.46 33.89
C ASP A 327 -0.82 -2.35 33.39
N ARG A 328 -1.15 -1.11 33.73
CA ARG A 328 -0.39 0.09 33.38
C ARG A 328 0.10 0.83 34.64
N TRP A 329 1.09 1.69 34.45
CA TRP A 329 1.54 2.63 35.45
C TRP A 329 1.62 4.04 34.84
N ARG A 330 1.62 5.05 35.69
CA ARG A 330 1.52 6.45 35.30
C ARG A 330 2.73 7.24 35.80
N LEU A 331 3.41 7.91 34.85
CA LEU A 331 4.39 8.95 35.14
C LEU A 331 3.66 10.30 35.07
N ARG A 332 3.74 11.09 36.11
CA ARG A 332 3.22 12.45 36.16
C ARG A 332 4.29 13.43 36.53
N VAL A 333 4.42 14.51 35.75
CA VAL A 333 5.27 15.67 36.04
C VAL A 333 4.35 16.89 36.02
N SER A 334 4.37 17.65 37.11
CA SER A 334 3.57 18.87 37.28
C SER A 334 4.47 20.02 37.68
N ASP A 335 4.16 21.22 37.21
CA ASP A 335 4.83 22.46 37.54
C ASP A 335 3.85 23.59 37.82
N THR A 336 4.32 24.61 38.54
CA THR A 336 3.59 25.85 38.82
C THR A 336 4.10 27.02 37.97
N GLY A 337 4.53 26.73 36.76
CA GLY A 337 5.16 27.68 35.87
C GLY A 337 4.18 28.55 35.05
N VAL A 338 4.65 29.05 33.93
CA VAL A 338 3.87 29.98 33.08
C VAL A 338 2.67 29.36 32.41
N GLY A 339 2.59 28.02 32.36
CA GLY A 339 1.54 27.30 31.66
C GLY A 339 1.59 27.45 30.13
N ILE A 340 0.62 26.82 29.46
CA ILE A 340 0.50 26.77 28.00
C ILE A 340 -0.84 27.35 27.59
N GLY A 341 -0.84 28.40 26.79
CA GLY A 341 -2.04 29.02 26.26
C GLY A 341 -2.85 28.11 25.35
N ALA A 342 -4.16 28.36 25.25
CA ALA A 342 -5.07 27.51 24.46
C ALA A 342 -4.67 27.42 22.96
N SER A 343 -4.10 28.53 22.39
CA SER A 343 -3.62 28.59 21.01
C SER A 343 -2.42 27.68 20.73
N ASP A 344 -1.65 27.34 21.75
CA ASP A 344 -0.39 26.61 21.60
C ASP A 344 -0.51 25.12 21.97
N ARG A 345 -1.66 24.68 22.50
CA ARG A 345 -1.89 23.29 22.92
C ARG A 345 -1.65 22.27 21.83
N GLU A 346 -2.03 22.57 20.57
CA GLU A 346 -1.81 21.67 19.44
C GLU A 346 -0.38 21.71 18.90
N ARG A 347 0.37 22.77 19.24
CA ARG A 347 1.69 23.07 18.70
C ARG A 347 2.84 22.63 19.58
N VAL A 348 2.63 22.49 20.89
CA VAL A 348 3.71 22.19 21.86
C VAL A 348 4.45 20.87 21.63
N PHE A 349 3.83 19.92 20.91
CA PHE A 349 4.46 18.66 20.51
C PHE A 349 5.06 18.69 19.11
N LYS A 350 4.95 19.82 18.40
CA LYS A 350 5.60 19.96 17.11
C LYS A 350 7.04 20.37 17.28
N GLU A 351 7.85 19.86 16.40
CA GLU A 351 9.29 20.08 16.40
C GLU A 351 9.62 21.55 16.19
N PHE A 352 10.56 22.09 16.98
CA PHE A 352 11.01 23.49 16.91
C PHE A 352 9.91 24.54 17.14
N GLU A 353 8.73 24.15 17.61
CA GLU A 353 7.70 25.08 18.04
C GLU A 353 7.83 25.38 19.54
N ARG A 354 7.64 26.62 19.89
CA ARG A 354 7.74 27.14 21.27
C ARG A 354 6.47 27.89 21.63
N ALA A 355 5.92 27.60 22.80
CA ALA A 355 4.64 28.10 23.26
C ALA A 355 4.71 29.46 23.94
N ALA A 356 5.77 30.14 24.14
CA ALA A 356 5.92 31.52 24.63
C ALA A 356 7.35 31.88 24.99
N ASP A 357 7.61 33.20 25.02
CA ASP A 357 8.82 33.90 25.43
C ASP A 357 10.14 33.41 24.80
N ASP A 358 10.65 34.22 23.87
CA ASP A 358 11.99 34.06 23.26
C ASP A 358 13.15 34.06 24.29
N ASP A 359 12.87 34.38 25.56
CA ASP A 359 13.88 34.51 26.61
C ASP A 359 14.33 33.16 27.26
N VAL A 360 13.65 32.04 26.98
CA VAL A 360 13.97 30.75 27.58
C VAL A 360 14.74 29.89 26.59
N PRO A 361 16.05 29.56 26.83
CA PRO A 361 16.86 28.81 25.85
C PRO A 361 16.38 27.38 25.62
N GLY A 362 16.47 26.90 24.36
CA GLY A 362 16.17 25.53 23.92
C GLY A 362 15.57 25.44 22.54
N ALA A 363 15.80 24.35 21.86
CA ALA A 363 15.41 24.12 20.46
C ALA A 363 13.92 23.82 20.25
N GLY A 364 13.13 23.59 21.30
CA GLY A 364 11.74 23.16 21.14
C GLY A 364 11.59 21.70 20.72
N LEU A 365 12.60 20.88 20.96
CA LEU A 365 12.61 19.45 20.62
C LEU A 365 12.17 18.54 21.77
N GLY A 366 12.27 18.96 23.01
CA GLY A 366 12.05 18.09 24.17
C GLY A 366 10.68 17.41 24.19
N LEU A 367 9.59 18.12 23.93
CA LEU A 367 8.24 17.52 23.88
C LEU A 367 8.00 16.69 22.62
N ALA A 368 8.62 17.03 21.49
CA ALA A 368 8.58 16.19 20.29
C ALA A 368 9.30 14.85 20.54
N ILE A 369 10.45 14.87 21.21
CA ILE A 369 11.16 13.65 21.67
C ILE A 369 10.27 12.84 22.61
N VAL A 370 9.63 13.48 23.59
CA VAL A 370 8.70 12.81 24.52
C VAL A 370 7.59 12.10 23.75
N LYS A 371 6.96 12.77 22.79
CA LYS A 371 5.89 12.20 21.96
C LYS A 371 6.36 10.98 21.19
N GLU A 372 7.51 11.04 20.54
CA GLU A 372 8.05 9.93 19.75
C GLU A 372 8.47 8.76 20.65
N LEU A 373 9.13 9.03 21.79
CA LEU A 373 9.46 7.99 22.75
C LEU A 373 8.20 7.34 23.36
N CYS A 374 7.15 8.10 23.64
CA CYS A 374 5.88 7.55 24.09
C CYS A 374 5.31 6.60 23.04
N ARG A 375 5.35 6.97 21.74
CA ARG A 375 4.89 6.09 20.64
C ARG A 375 5.65 4.76 20.64
N VAL A 376 6.97 4.80 20.77
CA VAL A 376 7.84 3.62 20.79
C VAL A 376 7.63 2.75 22.02
N LEU A 377 7.31 3.35 23.17
CA LEU A 377 7.09 2.69 24.46
C LEU A 377 5.60 2.36 24.73
N GLU A 378 4.72 2.47 23.73
CA GLU A 378 3.26 2.29 23.86
C GLU A 378 2.66 3.13 25.00
N GLY A 379 3.21 4.33 25.18
CA GLY A 379 2.79 5.30 26.18
C GLY A 379 1.65 6.18 25.66
N GLU A 380 0.65 6.43 26.49
CA GLU A 380 -0.43 7.38 26.23
C GLU A 380 -0.17 8.67 26.98
N ILE A 381 0.08 9.77 26.22
CA ILE A 381 0.36 11.07 26.79
C ILE A 381 -0.92 11.92 26.89
N ARG A 382 -1.11 12.53 28.04
CA ARG A 382 -2.14 13.55 28.29
C ARG A 382 -1.47 14.74 28.99
N PHE A 383 -1.98 15.92 28.78
CA PHE A 383 -1.55 17.09 29.54
C PHE A 383 -2.74 18.01 29.81
N ASP A 384 -2.63 18.73 30.91
CA ASP A 384 -3.50 19.84 31.25
C ASP A 384 -2.63 21.03 31.64
N SER A 385 -3.02 22.22 31.15
CA SER A 385 -2.25 23.43 31.38
C SER A 385 -3.16 24.65 31.27
N GLN A 386 -2.92 25.61 32.12
CA GLN A 386 -3.58 26.92 32.07
C GLN A 386 -2.49 28.00 32.21
N GLU A 387 -2.59 29.02 31.37
CA GLU A 387 -1.66 30.12 31.37
C GLU A 387 -1.63 30.81 32.74
N GLY A 388 -0.45 30.91 33.35
CA GLY A 388 -0.21 31.45 34.67
C GLY A 388 -0.45 30.48 35.84
N GLU A 389 -0.95 29.27 35.62
CA GLU A 389 -1.20 28.26 36.67
C GLU A 389 -0.24 27.06 36.63
N GLY A 390 0.46 26.87 35.50
CA GLY A 390 1.41 25.77 35.31
C GLY A 390 0.91 24.69 34.37
N THR A 391 1.64 23.57 34.34
CA THR A 391 1.38 22.44 33.43
C THR A 391 1.46 21.12 34.16
N ILE A 392 0.62 20.18 33.77
CA ILE A 392 0.63 18.78 34.20
C ILE A 392 0.78 17.92 32.96
N PHE A 393 1.84 17.15 32.87
CA PHE A 393 2.00 16.07 31.91
C PHE A 393 1.77 14.73 32.61
N GLU A 394 0.98 13.87 32.01
CA GLU A 394 0.65 12.56 32.51
C GLU A 394 0.80 11.53 31.39
N ILE A 395 1.64 10.52 31.60
CA ILE A 395 1.89 9.48 30.62
C ILE A 395 1.62 8.12 31.27
N SER A 396 0.74 7.35 30.64
CA SER A 396 0.44 5.98 31.04
C SER A 396 1.24 5.01 30.19
N PHE A 397 2.04 4.14 30.83
CA PHE A 397 2.84 3.11 30.18
C PHE A 397 2.37 1.72 30.58
N PRO A 398 2.52 0.69 29.72
CA PRO A 398 2.25 -0.69 30.10
C PRO A 398 3.30 -1.18 31.13
N MET A 399 2.87 -2.05 32.07
CA MET A 399 3.81 -2.72 32.99
C MET A 399 4.79 -3.63 32.23
N ARG A 400 4.34 -4.17 31.07
CA ARG A 400 5.16 -5.03 30.21
C ARG A 400 5.01 -4.61 28.75
N LEU A 401 6.06 -4.05 28.20
CA LEU A 401 6.17 -3.79 26.78
C LEU A 401 6.50 -5.10 26.05
N GLN A 402 5.78 -5.41 24.99
CA GLN A 402 6.06 -6.59 24.16
C GLN A 402 7.05 -6.23 23.07
N ALA A 403 8.05 -7.10 22.85
CA ALA A 403 8.88 -6.96 21.65
C ALA A 403 7.99 -7.18 20.42
N VAL A 404 7.90 -6.18 19.55
CA VAL A 404 7.29 -6.36 18.24
C VAL A 404 8.26 -7.21 17.43
N ASP A 405 7.92 -8.49 17.20
CA ASP A 405 8.63 -9.33 16.24
C ASP A 405 8.52 -8.65 14.86
N GLY A 406 9.66 -8.19 14.33
CA GLY A 406 9.81 -7.51 13.06
C GLY A 406 9.71 -8.46 11.86
#